data_cb443ee421f00f92a12aa20f38a975ee
#
_entry.id   cb443ee421f00f92a12aa20f38a975ee
#
_cell.length_a   1.000
_cell.length_b   1.000
_cell.length_c   1.000
_cell.angle_alpha   90.00
_cell.angle_beta   90.00
_cell.angle_gamma   90.00
#
_symmetry.space_group_name_H-M   'P 1'
#
loop_
_entity.id
_entity.type
_entity.pdbx_description
1 polymer ?
#
loop_
_entity_poly.entity_id
_entity_poly.type
_entity_poly.pdbx_seq_one_letter_code
_entity_poly.pdbx_strand_id
1 'polypeptide(L)'
;MSGAPQLVVHRDKELMARAAAARLITRIVDAQSARGYASVVLTGGRNGNGLLAALSASPARDAVDWSRLDLWWGDERFLPDGDPERNYTQAREALLDSVPLDPARVHPMPASDGLYEVDAAAEAYAAELAAAAGPEHYQSAAAAAGVPVPTFDVLMLGVGPDTHVASLFPELPAVRETERTVVGVHGAPKPPPTR
;
A
#
# COMPACT_ATOMS: atom_id res chain seq x y z
N MET A 1 3.13 -21.58 5.48
CA MET A 1 2.52 -21.85 6.81
C MET A 1 1.85 -20.57 7.30
N SER A 2 0.52 -20.52 7.30
CA SER A 2 -0.24 -19.41 7.87
C SER A 2 -0.08 -19.49 9.40
N GLY A 3 0.79 -18.66 9.95
CA GLY A 3 0.88 -18.49 11.41
C GLY A 3 -0.42 -17.88 11.96
N ALA A 4 -0.77 -18.20 13.20
CA ALA A 4 -1.91 -17.57 13.85
C ALA A 4 -1.71 -16.04 13.90
N PRO A 5 -2.81 -15.24 13.80
CA PRO A 5 -2.73 -13.80 13.93
C PRO A 5 -2.04 -13.38 15.22
N GLN A 6 -1.11 -12.46 15.15
CA GLN A 6 -0.40 -11.94 16.33
C GLN A 6 -0.91 -10.53 16.66
N LEU A 7 -1.52 -10.38 17.83
CA LEU A 7 -1.88 -9.08 18.38
C LEU A 7 -0.66 -8.49 19.11
N VAL A 8 -0.23 -7.28 18.68
CA VAL A 8 0.84 -6.54 19.35
C VAL A 8 0.29 -5.19 19.78
N VAL A 9 0.26 -4.96 21.09
CA VAL A 9 -0.23 -3.71 21.69
C VAL A 9 0.96 -2.86 22.12
N HIS A 10 0.94 -1.59 21.74
CA HIS A 10 1.95 -0.62 22.10
C HIS A 10 1.38 0.43 23.05
N ARG A 11 2.23 0.96 23.93
CA ARG A 11 1.86 1.96 24.94
C ARG A 11 1.29 3.24 24.35
N ASP A 12 1.83 3.65 23.20
CA ASP A 12 1.44 4.86 22.48
C ASP A 12 1.66 4.73 20.98
N LYS A 13 1.12 5.68 20.21
CA LYS A 13 1.18 5.69 18.74
C LYS A 13 2.60 5.86 18.19
N GLU A 14 3.44 6.63 18.87
CA GLU A 14 4.81 6.87 18.44
C GLU A 14 5.65 5.60 18.57
N LEU A 15 5.53 4.90 19.68
CA LEU A 15 6.19 3.61 19.87
C LEU A 15 5.67 2.57 18.87
N MET A 16 4.36 2.55 18.61
CA MET A 16 3.77 1.69 17.59
C MET A 16 4.38 1.98 16.20
N ALA A 17 4.45 3.24 15.79
CA ALA A 17 5.00 3.64 14.50
C ALA A 17 6.48 3.21 14.37
N ARG A 18 7.30 3.46 15.39
CA ARG A 18 8.71 3.05 15.39
C ARG A 18 8.88 1.53 15.36
N ALA A 19 8.09 0.80 16.12
CA ALA A 19 8.13 -0.67 16.13
C ALA A 19 7.68 -1.27 14.78
N ALA A 20 6.65 -0.70 14.17
CA ALA A 20 6.19 -1.11 12.85
C ALA A 20 7.21 -0.78 11.75
N ALA A 21 7.84 0.41 11.80
CA ALA A 21 8.91 0.81 10.89
C ALA A 21 10.12 -0.14 10.97
N ALA A 22 10.54 -0.52 12.17
CA ALA A 22 11.64 -1.48 12.36
C ALA A 22 11.32 -2.86 11.75
N ARG A 23 10.09 -3.34 11.92
CA ARG A 23 9.62 -4.59 11.30
C ARG A 23 9.59 -4.49 9.78
N LEU A 24 9.12 -3.37 9.25
CA LEU A 24 9.07 -3.13 7.80
C LEU A 24 10.49 -3.15 7.20
N ILE A 25 11.45 -2.43 7.80
CA ILE A 25 12.85 -2.46 7.38
C ILE A 25 13.38 -3.88 7.33
N THR A 26 13.22 -4.64 8.42
CA THR A 26 13.69 -6.03 8.50
C THR A 26 13.09 -6.88 7.38
N ARG A 27 11.78 -6.79 7.14
CA ARG A 27 11.12 -7.56 6.08
C ARG A 27 11.61 -7.19 4.68
N ILE A 28 11.84 -5.90 4.42
CA ILE A 28 12.40 -5.44 3.14
C ILE A 28 13.80 -6.01 2.95
N VAL A 29 14.69 -5.86 3.94
CA VAL A 29 16.08 -6.35 3.86
C VAL A 29 16.13 -7.87 3.70
N ASP A 30 15.32 -8.61 4.43
CA ASP A 30 15.22 -10.08 4.29
C ASP A 30 14.80 -10.48 2.88
N ALA A 31 13.78 -9.80 2.32
CA ALA A 31 13.30 -10.06 0.96
C ALA A 31 14.37 -9.72 -0.09
N GLN A 32 15.02 -8.56 0.03
CA GLN A 32 16.10 -8.16 -0.87
C GLN A 32 17.29 -9.10 -0.79
N SER A 33 17.65 -9.59 0.40
CA SER A 33 18.71 -10.58 0.58
C SER A 33 18.36 -11.92 -0.07
N ALA A 34 17.10 -12.32 -0.02
CA ALA A 34 16.65 -13.60 -0.56
C ALA A 34 16.45 -13.60 -2.09
N ARG A 35 15.96 -12.47 -2.67
CA ARG A 35 15.53 -12.42 -4.07
C ARG A 35 16.11 -11.24 -4.87
N GLY A 36 16.84 -10.34 -4.22
CA GLY A 36 17.40 -9.15 -4.85
C GLY A 36 16.44 -7.97 -4.94
N TYR A 37 15.19 -8.09 -4.53
CA TYR A 37 14.18 -7.01 -4.48
C TYR A 37 13.14 -7.27 -3.38
N ALA A 38 12.34 -6.25 -3.07
CA ALA A 38 11.18 -6.37 -2.20
C ALA A 38 9.98 -5.64 -2.80
N SER A 39 8.76 -6.05 -2.40
CA SER A 39 7.50 -5.43 -2.83
C SER A 39 6.61 -5.16 -1.63
N VAL A 40 6.17 -3.90 -1.50
CA VAL A 40 5.42 -3.42 -0.33
C VAL A 40 4.20 -2.64 -0.76
N VAL A 41 3.05 -2.95 -0.16
CA VAL A 41 1.83 -2.16 -0.30
C VAL A 41 1.72 -1.21 0.88
N LEU A 42 1.70 0.08 0.58
CA LEU A 42 1.57 1.16 1.55
C LEU A 42 0.10 1.42 1.92
N THR A 43 -0.10 2.03 3.07
CA THR A 43 -1.39 2.55 3.52
C THR A 43 -1.24 4.00 3.94
N GLY A 44 -2.28 4.78 3.72
CA GLY A 44 -2.33 6.17 4.15
C GLY A 44 -2.82 6.36 5.59
N GLY A 45 -3.26 7.59 5.84
CA GLY A 45 -3.80 8.01 7.13
C GLY A 45 -2.73 8.23 8.19
N ARG A 46 -3.16 8.72 9.36
CA ARG A 46 -2.25 9.14 10.42
C ARG A 46 -1.26 8.08 10.89
N ASN A 47 -1.69 6.82 10.95
CA ASN A 47 -0.83 5.73 11.41
C ASN A 47 0.15 5.29 10.32
N GLY A 48 -0.30 5.20 9.06
CA GLY A 48 0.56 4.90 7.91
C GLY A 48 1.64 5.96 7.74
N ASN A 49 1.25 7.24 7.70
CA ASN A 49 2.21 8.35 7.58
C ASN A 49 3.18 8.42 8.78
N GLY A 50 2.68 8.17 10.01
CA GLY A 50 3.52 8.10 11.20
C GLY A 50 4.57 6.97 11.12
N LEU A 51 4.21 5.83 10.54
CA LEU A 51 5.14 4.73 10.28
C LEU A 51 6.20 5.15 9.25
N LEU A 52 5.81 5.77 8.13
CA LEU A 52 6.76 6.23 7.11
C LEU A 52 7.70 7.31 7.65
N ALA A 53 7.20 8.25 8.44
CA ALA A 53 8.03 9.25 9.11
C ALA A 53 9.02 8.62 10.12
N ALA A 54 8.57 7.62 10.89
CA ALA A 54 9.43 6.88 11.80
C ALA A 54 10.50 6.06 11.07
N LEU A 55 10.17 5.53 9.89
CA LEU A 55 11.13 4.84 9.02
C LEU A 55 12.15 5.83 8.47
N SER A 56 11.70 6.98 7.97
CA SER A 56 12.55 8.06 7.48
C SER A 56 13.57 8.53 8.53
N ALA A 57 13.17 8.61 9.79
CA ALA A 57 14.02 9.01 10.91
C ALA A 57 14.91 7.87 11.45
N SER A 58 14.70 6.63 11.02
CA SER A 58 15.46 5.48 11.51
C SER A 58 16.84 5.40 10.89
N PRO A 59 17.94 5.29 11.68
CA PRO A 59 19.25 5.00 11.12
C PRO A 59 19.32 3.67 10.35
N ALA A 60 18.45 2.71 10.67
CA ALA A 60 18.39 1.43 10.00
C ALA A 60 17.82 1.51 8.57
N ARG A 61 17.25 2.67 8.16
CA ARG A 61 16.76 2.87 6.79
C ARG A 61 17.87 2.70 5.73
N ASP A 62 19.12 2.95 6.13
CA ASP A 62 20.26 2.85 5.22
C ASP A 62 20.64 1.40 4.89
N ALA A 63 20.05 0.41 5.58
CA ALA A 63 20.17 -1.01 5.24
C ALA A 63 19.27 -1.44 4.05
N VAL A 64 18.32 -0.60 3.65
CA VAL A 64 17.40 -0.87 2.54
C VAL A 64 18.04 -0.44 1.23
N ASP A 65 18.07 -1.31 0.24
CA ASP A 65 18.33 -0.92 -1.15
C ASP A 65 17.06 -0.34 -1.76
N TRP A 66 16.92 0.97 -1.67
CA TRP A 66 15.74 1.70 -2.14
C TRP A 66 15.53 1.60 -3.65
N SER A 67 16.58 1.37 -4.43
CA SER A 67 16.48 1.19 -5.88
C SER A 67 15.86 -0.15 -6.30
N ARG A 68 15.69 -1.07 -5.35
CA ARG A 68 15.14 -2.42 -5.54
C ARG A 68 13.88 -2.67 -4.72
N LEU A 69 13.08 -1.63 -4.52
CA LEU A 69 11.85 -1.67 -3.74
C LEU A 69 10.67 -1.25 -4.61
N ASP A 70 9.73 -2.18 -4.85
CA ASP A 70 8.47 -1.88 -5.50
C ASP A 70 7.46 -1.39 -4.46
N LEU A 71 6.86 -0.22 -4.71
CA LEU A 71 5.90 0.42 -3.84
C LEU A 71 4.54 0.54 -4.51
N TRP A 72 3.53 0.03 -3.84
CA TRP A 72 2.13 -0.01 -4.23
C TRP A 72 1.25 0.63 -3.17
N TRP A 73 -0.01 0.91 -3.48
CA TRP A 73 -1.01 1.42 -2.53
C TRP A 73 -2.20 0.49 -2.41
N GLY A 74 -2.66 0.25 -1.17
CA GLY A 74 -3.83 -0.58 -0.88
C GLY A 74 -5.16 0.14 -1.08
N ASP A 75 -5.15 1.46 -0.98
CA ASP A 75 -6.24 2.38 -1.32
C ASP A 75 -5.72 3.78 -1.60
N GLU A 76 -6.54 4.58 -2.28
CA GLU A 76 -6.21 5.97 -2.53
C GLU A 76 -7.49 6.84 -2.50
N ARG A 77 -7.32 8.12 -2.25
CA ARG A 77 -8.33 9.15 -2.42
C ARG A 77 -8.29 9.63 -3.86
N PHE A 78 -9.42 9.49 -4.55
CA PHE A 78 -9.50 9.90 -5.96
C PHE A 78 -9.59 11.43 -6.06
N LEU A 79 -8.44 12.07 -5.98
CA LEU A 79 -8.21 13.52 -5.97
C LEU A 79 -7.14 13.88 -7.00
N PRO A 80 -6.97 15.17 -7.35
CA PRO A 80 -5.91 15.61 -8.26
C PRO A 80 -4.50 15.21 -7.81
N ASP A 81 -3.57 15.10 -8.75
CA ASP A 81 -2.17 14.85 -8.41
C ASP A 81 -1.60 15.97 -7.54
N GLY A 82 -0.81 15.61 -6.54
CA GLY A 82 -0.24 16.54 -5.57
C GLY A 82 -1.23 17.04 -4.52
N ASP A 83 -2.52 16.64 -4.55
CA ASP A 83 -3.44 16.99 -3.48
C ASP A 83 -2.93 16.44 -2.13
N PRO A 84 -2.90 17.28 -1.05
CA PRO A 84 -2.35 16.87 0.26
C PRO A 84 -3.16 15.76 0.95
N GLU A 85 -4.37 15.49 0.50
CA GLU A 85 -5.20 14.40 1.02
C GLU A 85 -4.92 13.05 0.35
N ARG A 86 -4.12 13.01 -0.74
CA ARG A 86 -3.73 11.75 -1.36
C ARG A 86 -2.72 10.99 -0.50
N ASN A 87 -2.91 9.69 -0.40
CA ASN A 87 -1.98 8.80 0.30
C ASN A 87 -0.58 8.83 -0.33
N TYR A 88 -0.51 8.91 -1.67
CA TYR A 88 0.74 9.04 -2.41
C TYR A 88 1.49 10.34 -2.07
N THR A 89 0.80 11.49 -2.10
CA THR A 89 1.38 12.79 -1.74
C THR A 89 1.93 12.77 -0.33
N GLN A 90 1.15 12.26 0.63
CA GLN A 90 1.56 12.13 2.02
C GLN A 90 2.74 11.18 2.22
N ALA A 91 2.81 10.09 1.46
CA ALA A 91 3.94 9.15 1.51
C ALA A 91 5.22 9.79 0.97
N ARG A 92 5.13 10.59 -0.12
CA ARG A 92 6.26 11.36 -0.65
C ARG A 92 6.84 12.28 0.42
N GLU A 93 6.01 13.11 1.03
CA GLU A 93 6.43 14.04 2.08
C GLU A 93 7.05 13.33 3.30
N ALA A 94 6.45 12.19 3.72
CA ALA A 94 6.89 11.47 4.92
C ALA A 94 8.20 10.69 4.73
N LEU A 95 8.47 10.19 3.51
CA LEU A 95 9.61 9.29 3.25
C LEU A 95 10.15 9.37 1.82
N LEU A 96 9.28 9.25 0.77
CA LEU A 96 9.76 8.85 -0.54
C LEU A 96 10.68 9.88 -1.18
N ASP A 97 10.45 11.18 -0.97
CA ASP A 97 11.30 12.25 -1.49
C ASP A 97 12.69 12.33 -0.80
N SER A 98 12.89 11.58 0.29
CA SER A 98 14.14 11.57 1.07
C SER A 98 15.01 10.33 0.86
N VAL A 99 14.61 9.41 -0.03
CA VAL A 99 15.33 8.15 -0.29
C VAL A 99 15.54 7.93 -1.80
N PRO A 100 16.62 7.24 -2.22
CA PRO A 100 16.97 7.08 -3.63
C PRO A 100 16.15 5.95 -4.30
N LEU A 101 14.83 6.13 -4.40
CA LEU A 101 13.94 5.20 -5.10
C LEU A 101 14.19 5.22 -6.61
N ASP A 102 14.00 4.07 -7.25
CA ASP A 102 13.81 3.99 -8.70
C ASP A 102 12.35 4.39 -9.03
N PRO A 103 12.12 5.50 -9.76
CA PRO A 103 10.77 5.94 -10.10
C PRO A 103 9.94 4.89 -10.85
N ALA A 104 10.58 3.99 -11.60
CA ALA A 104 9.91 2.91 -12.34
C ALA A 104 9.34 1.82 -11.42
N ARG A 105 9.68 1.85 -10.13
CA ARG A 105 9.22 0.91 -9.11
C ARG A 105 8.21 1.53 -8.14
N VAL A 106 7.78 2.76 -8.41
CA VAL A 106 6.77 3.45 -7.60
C VAL A 106 5.48 3.49 -8.40
N HIS A 107 4.45 2.82 -7.90
CA HIS A 107 3.19 2.55 -8.60
C HIS A 107 2.01 3.25 -7.90
N PRO A 108 1.86 4.58 -8.04
CA PRO A 108 0.74 5.29 -7.45
C PRO A 108 -0.56 5.01 -8.22
N MET A 109 -1.67 4.94 -7.52
CA MET A 109 -2.98 4.90 -8.18
C MET A 109 -3.23 6.17 -8.99
N PRO A 110 -3.92 6.11 -10.14
CA PRO A 110 -4.20 7.29 -10.98
C PRO A 110 -4.91 8.40 -10.22
N ALA A 111 -4.62 9.65 -10.60
CA ALA A 111 -5.23 10.85 -10.04
C ALA A 111 -6.51 11.26 -10.79
N SER A 112 -7.35 12.09 -10.15
CA SER A 112 -8.64 12.49 -10.71
C SER A 112 -8.56 13.57 -11.78
N ASP A 113 -7.45 14.28 -11.89
CA ASP A 113 -7.15 15.26 -12.93
C ASP A 113 -6.45 14.64 -14.16
N GLY A 114 -6.29 13.31 -14.16
CA GLY A 114 -5.81 12.53 -15.30
C GLY A 114 -6.89 12.28 -16.35
N LEU A 115 -6.73 11.18 -17.08
CA LEU A 115 -7.63 10.80 -18.18
C LEU A 115 -8.82 9.94 -17.73
N TYR A 116 -8.90 9.59 -16.44
CA TYR A 116 -9.82 8.56 -15.97
C TYR A 116 -10.85 9.10 -14.99
N GLU A 117 -12.07 8.58 -15.10
CA GLU A 117 -13.00 8.52 -13.99
C GLU A 117 -12.58 7.38 -13.03
N VAL A 118 -13.10 7.36 -11.81
CA VAL A 118 -12.61 6.47 -10.74
C VAL A 118 -12.66 4.98 -11.10
N ASP A 119 -13.69 4.52 -11.80
CA ASP A 119 -13.81 3.10 -12.17
C ASP A 119 -12.78 2.72 -13.24
N ALA A 120 -12.56 3.60 -14.23
CA ALA A 120 -11.51 3.41 -15.24
C ALA A 120 -10.10 3.53 -14.63
N ALA A 121 -9.92 4.38 -13.62
CA ALA A 121 -8.67 4.47 -12.86
C ALA A 121 -8.39 3.16 -12.08
N ALA A 122 -9.43 2.57 -11.49
CA ALA A 122 -9.33 1.26 -10.83
C ALA A 122 -8.96 0.15 -11.82
N GLU A 123 -9.56 0.13 -13.01
CA GLU A 123 -9.23 -0.81 -14.09
C GLU A 123 -7.78 -0.63 -14.58
N ALA A 124 -7.32 0.60 -14.73
CA ALA A 124 -5.95 0.90 -15.13
C ALA A 124 -4.93 0.40 -14.08
N TYR A 125 -5.20 0.61 -12.80
CA TYR A 125 -4.35 0.11 -11.72
C TYR A 125 -4.40 -1.42 -11.62
N ALA A 126 -5.55 -2.06 -11.83
CA ALA A 126 -5.68 -3.51 -11.90
C ALA A 126 -4.85 -4.09 -13.07
N ALA A 127 -4.82 -3.41 -14.21
CA ALA A 127 -3.99 -3.81 -15.36
C ALA A 127 -2.49 -3.68 -15.06
N GLU A 128 -2.08 -2.66 -14.33
CA GLU A 128 -0.69 -2.49 -13.87
C GLU A 128 -0.27 -3.60 -12.90
N LEU A 129 -1.12 -3.92 -11.92
CA LEU A 129 -0.92 -5.07 -11.03
C LEU A 129 -0.80 -6.38 -11.80
N ALA A 130 -1.65 -6.60 -12.79
CA ALA A 130 -1.62 -7.80 -13.62
C ALA A 130 -0.33 -7.89 -14.46
N ALA A 131 0.13 -6.76 -15.01
CA ALA A 131 1.38 -6.70 -15.77
C ALA A 131 2.62 -6.98 -14.88
N ALA A 132 2.57 -6.58 -13.62
CA ALA A 132 3.62 -6.85 -12.64
C ALA A 132 3.57 -8.27 -12.06
N ALA A 133 2.47 -9.01 -12.25
CA ALA A 133 2.32 -10.40 -11.85
C ALA A 133 3.11 -11.32 -12.80
N GLY A 134 4.42 -11.46 -12.59
CA GLY A 134 5.29 -12.34 -13.40
C GLY A 134 5.01 -13.83 -13.18
N PRO A 135 5.58 -14.70 -14.03
CA PRO A 135 5.39 -16.16 -13.93
C PRO A 135 5.80 -16.76 -12.58
N GLU A 136 6.84 -16.21 -11.98
CA GLU A 136 7.29 -16.60 -10.63
C GLU A 136 6.33 -16.19 -9.52
N HIS A 137 5.45 -15.23 -9.78
CA HIS A 137 4.46 -14.73 -8.81
C HIS A 137 3.17 -15.56 -8.78
N TYR A 138 2.95 -16.44 -9.75
CA TYR A 138 1.77 -17.32 -9.82
C TYR A 138 1.74 -18.42 -8.74
N GLN A 139 2.68 -18.46 -7.83
CA GLN A 139 2.69 -19.40 -6.68
C GLN A 139 2.01 -18.82 -5.42
N SER A 140 1.47 -17.61 -5.50
CA SER A 140 0.74 -16.99 -4.38
C SER A 140 -0.68 -17.57 -4.22
N ALA A 141 -1.29 -17.38 -3.05
CA ALA A 141 -2.71 -17.74 -2.83
C ALA A 141 -3.66 -16.98 -3.78
N ALA A 142 -3.31 -15.75 -4.18
CA ALA A 142 -4.03 -14.97 -5.17
C ALA A 142 -3.97 -15.61 -6.57
N ALA A 143 -2.83 -16.17 -6.95
CA ALA A 143 -2.69 -16.93 -8.19
C ALA A 143 -3.54 -18.20 -8.20
N ALA A 144 -3.63 -18.89 -7.06
CA ALA A 144 -4.51 -20.05 -6.90
C ALA A 144 -6.00 -19.67 -7.06
N ALA A 145 -6.36 -18.44 -6.78
CA ALA A 145 -7.69 -17.86 -7.02
C ALA A 145 -7.87 -17.31 -8.45
N GLY A 146 -6.84 -17.38 -9.30
CA GLY A 146 -6.86 -16.85 -10.67
C GLY A 146 -6.75 -15.33 -10.77
N VAL A 147 -6.35 -14.65 -9.69
CA VAL A 147 -6.25 -13.18 -9.62
C VAL A 147 -4.83 -12.73 -9.95
N PRO A 148 -4.61 -11.99 -11.05
CA PRO A 148 -3.28 -11.59 -11.49
C PRO A 148 -2.78 -10.38 -10.68
N VAL A 149 -2.08 -10.64 -9.59
CA VAL A 149 -1.40 -9.60 -8.77
C VAL A 149 0.01 -10.05 -8.39
N PRO A 150 0.97 -9.13 -8.20
CA PRO A 150 2.30 -9.49 -7.73
C PRO A 150 2.25 -10.07 -6.30
N THR A 151 3.30 -10.80 -5.94
CA THR A 151 3.48 -11.22 -4.54
C THR A 151 4.05 -10.05 -3.73
N PHE A 152 3.35 -9.67 -2.68
CA PHE A 152 3.80 -8.63 -1.77
C PHE A 152 4.50 -9.24 -0.54
N ASP A 153 5.66 -8.70 -0.18
CA ASP A 153 6.37 -9.08 1.06
C ASP A 153 5.70 -8.52 2.30
N VAL A 154 5.12 -7.33 2.14
CA VAL A 154 4.34 -6.65 3.17
C VAL A 154 3.13 -5.98 2.54
N LEU A 155 1.95 -6.27 3.08
CA LEU A 155 0.72 -5.56 2.80
C LEU A 155 0.30 -4.82 4.07
N MET A 156 0.33 -3.49 4.04
CA MET A 156 -0.12 -2.66 5.14
C MET A 156 -1.58 -2.25 4.93
N LEU A 157 -2.40 -2.45 5.94
CA LEU A 157 -3.82 -2.09 5.92
C LEU A 157 -4.15 -1.22 7.13
N GLY A 158 -4.72 -0.04 6.88
CA GLY A 158 -5.31 0.80 7.90
C GLY A 158 -6.70 0.29 8.29
N VAL A 159 -7.03 0.39 9.57
CA VAL A 159 -8.38 0.07 10.09
C VAL A 159 -8.96 1.33 10.74
N GLY A 160 -10.14 1.72 10.33
CA GLY A 160 -10.85 2.87 10.89
C GLY A 160 -11.69 2.53 12.12
N PRO A 161 -12.16 3.55 12.87
CA PRO A 161 -12.96 3.33 14.07
C PRO A 161 -14.36 2.73 13.79
N ASP A 162 -14.84 2.85 12.59
CA ASP A 162 -16.08 2.26 12.04
C ASP A 162 -15.82 0.89 11.38
N THR A 163 -14.68 0.28 11.65
CA THR A 163 -14.24 -1.03 11.18
C THR A 163 -14.00 -1.17 9.68
N HIS A 164 -13.98 -0.04 8.91
CA HIS A 164 -13.51 -0.13 7.52
C HIS A 164 -12.02 -0.48 7.47
N VAL A 165 -11.64 -1.24 6.47
CA VAL A 165 -10.25 -1.59 6.16
C VAL A 165 -9.88 -0.94 4.83
N ALA A 166 -8.78 -0.18 4.77
CA ALA A 166 -8.42 0.63 3.61
C ALA A 166 -9.62 1.54 3.22
N SER A 167 -10.15 1.42 2.02
CA SER A 167 -11.39 2.09 1.59
C SER A 167 -12.61 1.14 1.45
N LEU A 168 -12.55 -0.04 2.07
CA LEU A 168 -13.67 -1.00 2.12
C LEU A 168 -14.54 -0.72 3.34
N PHE A 169 -15.66 -0.07 3.12
CA PHE A 169 -16.62 0.27 4.17
C PHE A 169 -17.67 -0.85 4.31
N PRO A 170 -18.03 -1.27 5.54
CA PRO A 170 -18.90 -2.42 5.77
C PRO A 170 -20.23 -2.36 5.03
N GLU A 171 -20.81 -1.16 4.87
CA GLU A 171 -22.13 -0.97 4.25
C GLU A 171 -22.06 -0.76 2.72
N LEU A 172 -20.86 -0.62 2.13
CA LEU A 172 -20.72 -0.41 0.69
C LEU A 172 -20.50 -1.71 -0.07
N PRO A 173 -20.94 -1.78 -1.35
CA PRO A 173 -20.81 -2.99 -2.18
C PRO A 173 -19.38 -3.50 -2.34
N ALA A 174 -18.39 -2.59 -2.37
CA ALA A 174 -16.99 -2.92 -2.57
C ALA A 174 -16.43 -3.95 -1.56
N VAL A 175 -16.97 -4.02 -0.33
CA VAL A 175 -16.54 -5.01 0.68
C VAL A 175 -16.90 -6.45 0.29
N ARG A 176 -17.82 -6.63 -0.68
CA ARG A 176 -18.28 -7.94 -1.17
C ARG A 176 -17.73 -8.29 -2.54
N GLU A 177 -16.82 -7.47 -3.07
CA GLU A 177 -16.18 -7.74 -4.36
C GLU A 177 -15.32 -9.01 -4.27
N THR A 178 -15.47 -9.91 -5.21
CA THR A 178 -14.73 -11.18 -5.25
C THR A 178 -14.09 -11.50 -6.60
N GLU A 179 -14.34 -10.65 -7.61
CA GLU A 179 -13.88 -10.91 -8.99
C GLU A 179 -12.80 -9.93 -9.45
N ARG A 180 -12.89 -8.66 -9.01
CA ARG A 180 -11.96 -7.61 -9.42
C ARG A 180 -10.90 -7.36 -8.37
N THR A 181 -9.66 -7.12 -8.80
CA THR A 181 -8.52 -6.80 -7.91
C THR A 181 -8.57 -5.39 -7.36
N VAL A 182 -9.11 -4.46 -8.15
CA VAL A 182 -9.26 -3.05 -7.78
C VAL A 182 -10.65 -2.58 -8.19
N VAL A 183 -11.28 -1.78 -7.37
CA VAL A 183 -12.60 -1.20 -7.63
C VAL A 183 -12.66 0.26 -7.22
N GLY A 184 -13.39 1.06 -8.00
CA GLY A 184 -13.77 2.39 -7.58
C GLY A 184 -14.77 2.32 -6.42
N VAL A 185 -14.59 3.17 -5.42
CA VAL A 185 -15.52 3.29 -4.30
C VAL A 185 -16.25 4.62 -4.40
N HIS A 186 -17.59 4.55 -4.48
CA HIS A 186 -18.47 5.69 -4.55
C HIS A 186 -19.23 5.86 -3.23
N GLY A 187 -19.47 7.11 -2.84
CA GLY A 187 -20.30 7.41 -1.68
C GLY A 187 -19.66 6.98 -0.35
N ALA A 188 -18.34 6.98 -0.24
CA ALA A 188 -17.68 6.73 1.03
C ALA A 188 -18.21 7.70 2.11
N PRO A 189 -18.47 7.22 3.33
CA PRO A 189 -19.06 8.05 4.41
C PRO A 189 -18.09 9.08 4.98
N LYS A 190 -16.86 9.14 4.46
CA LYS A 190 -15.80 10.09 4.83
C LYS A 190 -15.28 10.82 3.60
N PRO A 191 -14.93 12.12 3.71
CA PRO A 191 -14.32 12.86 2.61
C PRO A 191 -12.95 12.25 2.21
N PRO A 192 -12.61 12.30 0.92
CA PRO A 192 -13.52 12.48 -0.20
C PRO A 192 -14.43 11.24 -0.37
N PRO A 193 -15.63 11.41 -0.98
CA PRO A 193 -16.57 10.30 -1.14
C PRO A 193 -16.18 9.31 -2.24
N THR A 194 -15.20 9.66 -3.06
CA THR A 194 -14.70 8.83 -4.17
C THR A 194 -13.28 8.38 -3.88
N ARG A 195 -13.06 7.09 -3.98
CA ARG A 195 -11.78 6.47 -3.64
C ARG A 195 -11.41 5.35 -4.59
#